data_bf8a7044d3026ec1c96a8cbe8da51e89
#
_entry.id   bf8a7044d3026ec1c96a8cbe8da51e89
#
_cell.length_a   1.000
_cell.length_b   1.000
_cell.length_c   1.000
_cell.angle_alpha   90.00
_cell.angle_beta   90.00
_cell.angle_gamma   90.00
#
_symmetry.space_group_name_H-M   'P 1'
#
loop_
_entity.id
_entity.type
_entity.pdbx_description
1 polymer ?
#
loop_
_entity_poly.entity_id
_entity_poly.type
_entity_poly.pdbx_seq_one_letter_code
_entity_poly.pdbx_strand_id
1 'polypeptide(L)'
;RLNSQYLCWFNVPVGPKALQPDFIILHPTHGLLVLEVKDWKPDTIKKLTVTEAVLETQQGTVRDKNPMEQARKNALAITSLLEKDPLLQQKAGSYVGRLALPYSWGVALPNISRQQFNELNLSSVLNERAVLCRDDIQASSSEFFEDRLLGMFRHSFPCQLSQEQIDRIRYHLYPELRINPESGQFGLFHEEQMPALGIGKIMDLQQEQLARSMGGGHRVIHGVAGSGKTMILI
;
A
#
# COMPACT_ATOMS: atom_id res chain seq x y z
N ARG A 1 -0.83 -0.04 -17.26
CA ARG A 1 0.08 -1.13 -17.64
C ARG A 1 -0.26 -2.46 -16.98
N LEU A 2 -0.83 -2.43 -15.81
CA LEU A 2 -1.37 -3.63 -15.16
C LEU A 2 -2.75 -3.93 -15.73
N ASN A 3 -3.09 -5.21 -15.86
CA ASN A 3 -4.38 -5.66 -16.32
C ASN A 3 -5.48 -5.42 -15.28
N SER A 4 -6.75 -5.67 -15.62
CA SER A 4 -7.91 -5.42 -14.75
C SER A 4 -7.99 -6.32 -13.50
N GLN A 5 -7.13 -7.32 -13.36
CA GLN A 5 -7.08 -8.20 -12.20
C GLN A 5 -6.31 -7.57 -11.02
N TYR A 6 -5.48 -6.55 -11.30
CA TYR A 6 -4.74 -5.84 -10.26
C TYR A 6 -5.61 -4.80 -9.56
N LEU A 7 -5.57 -4.81 -8.24
CA LEU A 7 -6.10 -3.74 -7.40
C LEU A 7 -4.93 -2.92 -6.86
N CYS A 8 -5.00 -1.61 -7.02
CA CYS A 8 -3.93 -0.71 -6.61
C CYS A 8 -4.48 0.40 -5.72
N TRP A 9 -3.83 0.63 -4.59
CA TRP A 9 -4.06 1.78 -3.71
C TRP A 9 -2.83 2.66 -3.71
N PHE A 10 -3.03 3.95 -3.83
CA PHE A 10 -1.98 4.96 -3.84
C PHE A 10 -2.12 5.89 -2.64
N ASN A 11 -1.07 5.99 -1.85
CA ASN A 11 -0.97 6.90 -0.70
C ASN A 11 -2.18 6.84 0.25
N VAL A 12 -2.63 5.62 0.56
CA VAL A 12 -3.81 5.39 1.41
C VAL A 12 -3.35 5.12 2.84
N PRO A 13 -3.91 5.81 3.84
CA PRO A 13 -3.60 5.52 5.24
C PRO A 13 -4.16 4.15 5.63
N VAL A 14 -3.30 3.27 6.16
CA VAL A 14 -3.69 1.91 6.54
C VAL A 14 -3.52 1.70 8.04
N GLY A 15 -4.55 1.12 8.64
CA GLY A 15 -4.56 0.68 10.03
C GLY A 15 -4.52 1.81 11.06
N PRO A 16 -4.52 1.48 12.37
CA PRO A 16 -4.67 2.45 13.46
C PRO A 16 -3.48 3.42 13.59
N LYS A 17 -2.34 3.09 12.98
CA LYS A 17 -1.15 3.96 12.97
C LYS A 17 -1.11 4.88 11.74
N ALA A 18 -2.14 4.85 10.90
CA ALA A 18 -2.23 5.61 9.64
C ALA A 18 -0.94 5.51 8.82
N LEU A 19 -0.43 4.27 8.62
CA LEU A 19 0.72 4.04 7.75
C LEU A 19 0.35 4.47 6.34
N GLN A 20 1.24 5.17 5.66
CA GLN A 20 1.03 5.66 4.30
C GLN A 20 2.07 5.06 3.36
N PRO A 21 1.88 3.81 2.91
CA PRO A 21 2.67 3.27 1.82
C PRO A 21 2.34 4.01 0.53
N ASP A 22 3.35 4.25 -0.33
CA ASP A 22 3.09 4.93 -1.59
C ASP A 22 2.17 4.09 -2.49
N PHE A 23 2.44 2.78 -2.61
CA PHE A 23 1.56 1.86 -3.34
C PHE A 23 1.34 0.55 -2.59
N ILE A 24 0.11 0.08 -2.63
CA ILE A 24 -0.26 -1.29 -2.29
C ILE A 24 -0.86 -1.90 -3.56
N ILE A 25 -0.33 -3.03 -3.99
CA ILE A 25 -0.78 -3.74 -5.19
C ILE A 25 -1.23 -5.13 -4.77
N LEU A 26 -2.46 -5.51 -5.12
CA LEU A 26 -3.01 -6.85 -4.86
C LEU A 26 -3.35 -7.52 -6.19
N HIS A 27 -2.95 -8.78 -6.32
CA HIS A 27 -3.40 -9.65 -7.40
C HIS A 27 -3.99 -10.94 -6.79
N PRO A 28 -5.13 -11.45 -7.29
CA PRO A 28 -5.81 -12.60 -6.69
C PRO A 28 -4.98 -13.88 -6.60
N THR A 29 -4.04 -14.08 -7.52
CA THR A 29 -3.19 -15.27 -7.60
C THR A 29 -1.73 -15.05 -7.21
N HIS A 30 -1.28 -13.79 -7.15
CA HIS A 30 0.12 -13.47 -6.85
C HIS A 30 0.32 -12.86 -5.47
N GLY A 31 -0.77 -12.37 -4.84
CA GLY A 31 -0.72 -11.83 -3.49
C GLY A 31 -0.55 -10.32 -3.42
N LEU A 32 0.10 -9.81 -2.35
CA LEU A 32 0.17 -8.41 -2.00
C LEU A 32 1.60 -7.89 -2.09
N LEU A 33 1.80 -6.78 -2.80
CA LEU A 33 3.07 -6.08 -2.93
C LEU A 33 2.93 -4.66 -2.40
N VAL A 34 3.86 -4.26 -1.52
CA VAL A 34 3.96 -2.89 -1.03
C VAL A 34 5.18 -2.22 -1.63
N LEU A 35 4.99 -1.08 -2.28
CA LEU A 35 6.07 -0.31 -2.90
C LEU A 35 6.24 1.04 -2.22
N GLU A 36 7.49 1.40 -2.01
CA GLU A 36 7.92 2.74 -1.64
C GLU A 36 8.55 3.42 -2.86
N VAL A 37 8.24 4.66 -3.11
CA VAL A 37 8.76 5.42 -4.25
C VAL A 37 9.69 6.52 -3.74
N LYS A 38 10.86 6.64 -4.35
CA LYS A 38 11.80 7.73 -4.07
C LYS A 38 12.18 8.43 -5.37
N ASP A 39 11.92 9.71 -5.42
CA ASP A 39 12.25 10.61 -6.54
C ASP A 39 13.71 11.06 -6.55
N TRP A 40 14.58 10.32 -5.86
CA TRP A 40 16.00 10.61 -5.75
C TRP A 40 16.66 10.69 -7.13
N LYS A 41 17.59 11.62 -7.27
CA LYS A 41 18.46 11.70 -8.44
C LYS A 41 19.81 11.09 -8.14
N PRO A 42 20.52 10.50 -9.13
CA PRO A 42 21.81 9.86 -8.93
C PRO A 42 22.85 10.77 -8.26
N ASP A 43 22.91 12.02 -8.64
CA ASP A 43 23.84 13.04 -8.16
C ASP A 43 23.55 13.53 -6.74
N THR A 44 22.32 13.33 -6.26
CA THR A 44 21.93 13.75 -4.90
C THR A 44 22.29 12.72 -3.83
N ILE A 45 22.51 11.46 -4.18
CA ILE A 45 22.78 10.40 -3.20
C ILE A 45 24.24 10.48 -2.74
N LYS A 46 24.47 10.87 -1.48
CA LYS A 46 25.80 10.91 -0.87
C LYS A 46 26.13 9.65 -0.09
N LYS A 47 25.14 9.06 0.55
CA LYS A 47 25.33 7.87 1.35
C LYS A 47 24.02 7.10 1.45
N LEU A 48 24.10 5.79 1.34
CA LEU A 48 22.98 4.89 1.61
C LEU A 48 23.46 3.78 2.55
N THR A 49 22.72 3.56 3.61
CA THR A 49 22.95 2.50 4.58
C THR A 49 21.70 1.65 4.72
N VAL A 50 21.76 0.57 5.50
CA VAL A 50 20.59 -0.27 5.80
C VAL A 50 19.46 0.51 6.50
N THR A 51 19.79 1.58 7.23
CA THR A 51 18.82 2.34 8.02
C THR A 51 18.43 3.68 7.43
N GLU A 52 19.36 4.36 6.75
CA GLU A 52 19.18 5.75 6.29
C GLU A 52 19.82 6.02 4.93
N ALA A 53 19.29 7.03 4.27
CA ALA A 53 19.89 7.69 3.11
C ALA A 53 20.28 9.13 3.48
N VAL A 54 21.41 9.59 2.97
CA VAL A 54 21.85 10.99 3.05
C VAL A 54 21.90 11.55 1.64
N LEU A 55 21.11 12.60 1.43
CA LEU A 55 20.94 13.24 0.14
C LEU A 55 21.47 14.68 0.21
N GLU A 56 22.16 15.10 -0.81
CA GLU A 56 22.54 16.51 -1.02
C GLU A 56 21.57 17.14 -2.01
N THR A 57 20.82 18.13 -1.56
CA THR A 57 19.83 18.85 -2.36
C THR A 57 20.22 20.31 -2.47
N GLN A 58 19.55 21.06 -3.34
CA GLN A 58 19.75 22.50 -3.43
C GLN A 58 19.47 23.25 -2.13
N GLN A 59 18.68 22.65 -1.25
CA GLN A 59 18.32 23.19 0.07
C GLN A 59 19.24 22.69 1.20
N GLY A 60 20.28 21.90 0.85
CA GLY A 60 21.24 21.33 1.79
C GLY A 60 21.11 19.82 1.95
N THR A 61 21.80 19.32 2.96
CA THR A 61 21.84 17.89 3.27
C THR A 61 20.55 17.42 3.96
N VAL A 62 19.87 16.45 3.34
CA VAL A 62 18.64 15.83 3.89
C VAL A 62 18.95 14.37 4.28
N ARG A 63 18.44 13.96 5.45
CA ARG A 63 18.44 12.57 5.88
C ARG A 63 17.06 11.96 5.72
N ASP A 64 16.98 10.83 5.04
CA ASP A 64 15.75 10.07 4.84
C ASP A 64 15.94 8.63 5.35
N LYS A 65 14.85 7.93 5.55
CA LYS A 65 14.89 6.51 5.91
C LYS A 65 15.30 5.68 4.69
N ASN A 66 15.94 4.53 4.93
CA ASN A 66 16.13 3.57 3.84
C ASN A 66 14.76 3.14 3.29
N PRO A 67 14.49 3.30 1.99
CA PRO A 67 13.18 3.03 1.41
C PRO A 67 12.81 1.53 1.46
N MET A 68 13.78 0.63 1.39
CA MET A 68 13.53 -0.82 1.51
C MET A 68 13.04 -1.18 2.92
N GLU A 69 13.62 -0.56 3.96
CA GLU A 69 13.17 -0.74 5.34
C GLU A 69 11.80 -0.10 5.58
N GLN A 70 11.51 1.02 4.91
CA GLN A 70 10.21 1.68 4.98
C GLN A 70 9.14 0.79 4.35
N ALA A 71 9.37 0.31 3.12
CA ALA A 71 8.47 -0.62 2.43
C ALA A 71 8.26 -1.92 3.23
N ARG A 72 9.34 -2.49 3.80
CA ARG A 72 9.28 -3.69 4.64
C ARG A 72 8.41 -3.48 5.86
N LYS A 73 8.60 -2.38 6.60
CA LYS A 73 7.81 -2.06 7.79
C LYS A 73 6.34 -1.89 7.45
N ASN A 74 6.03 -1.21 6.36
CA ASN A 74 4.67 -1.03 5.88
C ASN A 74 4.03 -2.40 5.51
N ALA A 75 4.75 -3.24 4.75
CA ALA A 75 4.26 -4.56 4.37
C ALA A 75 3.99 -5.45 5.58
N LEU A 76 4.90 -5.51 6.56
CA LEU A 76 4.72 -6.31 7.77
C LEU A 76 3.56 -5.80 8.63
N ALA A 77 3.34 -4.52 8.71
CA ALA A 77 2.22 -3.97 9.47
C ALA A 77 0.88 -4.26 8.78
N ILE A 78 0.83 -4.15 7.45
CA ILE A 78 -0.36 -4.51 6.66
C ILE A 78 -0.67 -6.00 6.80
N THR A 79 0.33 -6.88 6.64
CA THR A 79 0.14 -8.33 6.83
C THR A 79 -0.35 -8.66 8.22
N SER A 80 0.22 -8.05 9.26
CA SER A 80 -0.22 -8.25 10.64
C SER A 80 -1.66 -7.76 10.88
N LEU A 81 -2.11 -6.76 10.14
CA LEU A 81 -3.51 -6.32 10.17
C LEU A 81 -4.42 -7.36 9.50
N LEU A 82 -4.06 -7.83 8.31
CA LEU A 82 -4.84 -8.81 7.54
C LEU A 82 -4.88 -10.19 8.22
N GLU A 83 -3.79 -10.61 8.88
CA GLU A 83 -3.73 -11.89 9.61
C GLU A 83 -4.71 -11.98 10.79
N LYS A 84 -5.26 -10.87 11.26
CA LYS A 84 -6.29 -10.88 12.31
C LYS A 84 -7.66 -11.35 11.80
N ASP A 85 -7.86 -11.36 10.50
CA ASP A 85 -9.11 -11.81 9.89
C ASP A 85 -9.04 -13.32 9.60
N PRO A 86 -9.87 -14.14 10.26
CA PRO A 86 -9.88 -15.60 10.05
C PRO A 86 -10.16 -16.03 8.60
N LEU A 87 -10.86 -15.20 7.81
CA LEU A 87 -11.14 -15.47 6.39
C LEU A 87 -9.90 -15.34 5.51
N LEU A 88 -8.90 -14.59 5.97
CA LEU A 88 -7.64 -14.35 5.27
C LEU A 88 -6.52 -15.27 5.75
N GLN A 89 -6.79 -16.19 6.68
CA GLN A 89 -5.81 -17.13 7.23
C GLN A 89 -5.84 -18.47 6.49
N GLN A 90 -4.68 -19.11 6.44
CA GLN A 90 -4.56 -20.50 6.02
C GLN A 90 -5.26 -21.41 7.02
N LYS A 91 -6.13 -22.30 6.51
CA LYS A 91 -6.96 -23.21 7.33
C LYS A 91 -6.36 -24.60 7.48
N ALA A 92 -5.30 -24.92 6.71
CA ALA A 92 -4.65 -26.23 6.71
C ALA A 92 -3.15 -26.11 6.46
N GLY A 93 -2.40 -27.18 6.76
CA GLY A 93 -0.95 -27.24 6.54
C GLY A 93 -0.14 -26.68 7.70
N SER A 94 1.16 -26.51 7.48
CA SER A 94 2.13 -26.07 8.51
C SER A 94 2.02 -24.60 8.90
N TYR A 95 1.26 -23.81 8.15
CA TYR A 95 1.11 -22.37 8.33
C TYR A 95 -0.31 -21.94 8.69
N VAL A 96 -1.06 -22.82 9.38
CA VAL A 96 -2.40 -22.51 9.91
C VAL A 96 -2.34 -21.22 10.74
N GLY A 97 -3.30 -20.33 10.50
CA GLY A 97 -3.37 -19.01 11.16
C GLY A 97 -2.47 -17.92 10.56
N ARG A 98 -1.62 -18.27 9.59
CA ARG A 98 -0.86 -17.29 8.81
C ARG A 98 -1.65 -16.82 7.59
N LEU A 99 -1.25 -15.68 7.04
CA LEU A 99 -1.92 -15.09 5.88
C LEU A 99 -2.00 -16.10 4.71
N ALA A 100 -3.18 -16.20 4.09
CA ALA A 100 -3.45 -17.13 2.99
C ALA A 100 -3.00 -16.63 1.62
N LEU A 101 -2.27 -15.51 1.56
CA LEU A 101 -1.71 -14.96 0.33
C LEU A 101 -0.23 -14.63 0.51
N PRO A 102 0.59 -14.79 -0.55
CA PRO A 102 1.96 -14.31 -0.55
C PRO A 102 2.01 -12.79 -0.41
N TYR A 103 3.09 -12.29 0.18
CA TYR A 103 3.33 -10.84 0.23
C TYR A 103 4.80 -10.51 0.05
N SER A 104 5.04 -9.32 -0.46
CA SER A 104 6.39 -8.80 -0.66
C SER A 104 6.41 -7.28 -0.55
N TRP A 105 7.60 -6.73 -0.69
CA TRP A 105 7.84 -5.29 -0.70
C TRP A 105 8.98 -4.94 -1.64
N GLY A 106 8.96 -3.72 -2.14
CA GLY A 106 9.98 -3.23 -3.04
C GLY A 106 10.09 -1.71 -3.04
N VAL A 107 11.00 -1.21 -3.85
CA VAL A 107 11.28 0.21 -4.02
C VAL A 107 11.20 0.57 -5.50
N ALA A 108 10.64 1.73 -5.81
CA ALA A 108 10.69 2.31 -7.14
C ALA A 108 11.58 3.57 -7.13
N LEU A 109 12.53 3.62 -8.05
CA LEU A 109 13.48 4.72 -8.26
C LEU A 109 13.28 5.30 -9.68
N PRO A 110 12.24 6.11 -9.92
CA PRO A 110 11.86 6.53 -11.26
C PRO A 110 12.88 7.44 -11.96
N ASN A 111 13.82 8.03 -11.22
CA ASN A 111 14.84 8.92 -11.77
C ASN A 111 16.22 8.26 -11.92
N ILE A 112 16.37 7.00 -11.50
CA ILE A 112 17.63 6.27 -11.53
C ILE A 112 17.51 5.12 -12.53
N SER A 113 18.37 5.10 -13.56
CA SER A 113 18.45 3.98 -14.50
C SER A 113 19.09 2.75 -13.87
N ARG A 114 18.89 1.56 -14.45
CA ARG A 114 19.55 0.34 -14.00
C ARG A 114 21.07 0.44 -14.05
N GLN A 115 21.59 1.09 -15.07
CA GLN A 115 23.01 1.37 -15.18
C GLN A 115 23.51 2.24 -14.01
N GLN A 116 22.83 3.36 -13.73
CA GLN A 116 23.18 4.25 -12.61
C GLN A 116 23.05 3.56 -11.25
N PHE A 117 22.04 2.69 -11.08
CA PHE A 117 21.88 1.87 -9.89
C PHE A 117 23.12 0.99 -9.61
N ASN A 118 23.69 0.40 -10.68
CA ASN A 118 24.90 -0.42 -10.60
C ASN A 118 26.15 0.43 -10.39
N GLU A 119 26.31 1.52 -11.11
CA GLU A 119 27.45 2.45 -10.99
C GLU A 119 27.57 3.04 -9.56
N LEU A 120 26.44 3.35 -8.94
CA LEU A 120 26.37 3.83 -7.56
C LEU A 120 26.47 2.68 -6.52
N ASN A 121 26.61 1.44 -6.96
CA ASN A 121 26.67 0.25 -6.11
C ASN A 121 25.51 0.16 -5.09
N LEU A 122 24.31 0.60 -5.49
CA LEU A 122 23.14 0.59 -4.61
C LEU A 122 22.68 -0.84 -4.26
N SER A 123 23.07 -1.83 -5.07
CA SER A 123 22.82 -3.26 -4.83
C SER A 123 23.49 -3.79 -3.55
N SER A 124 24.52 -3.11 -3.04
CA SER A 124 25.14 -3.45 -1.76
C SER A 124 24.22 -3.25 -0.55
N VAL A 125 23.18 -2.43 -0.70
CA VAL A 125 22.24 -2.06 0.37
C VAL A 125 20.79 -2.40 0.00
N LEU A 126 20.40 -2.20 -1.25
CA LEU A 126 19.06 -2.47 -1.76
C LEU A 126 19.07 -3.80 -2.54
N ASN A 127 18.16 -4.70 -2.21
CA ASN A 127 18.02 -5.92 -3.00
C ASN A 127 17.59 -5.58 -4.43
N GLU A 128 18.45 -5.84 -5.40
CA GLU A 128 18.25 -5.52 -6.81
C GLU A 128 16.93 -6.06 -7.38
N ARG A 129 16.53 -7.28 -6.99
CA ARG A 129 15.28 -7.91 -7.44
C ARG A 129 14.04 -7.16 -6.93
N ALA A 130 14.16 -6.47 -5.81
CA ALA A 130 13.08 -5.71 -5.19
C ALA A 130 13.14 -4.21 -5.52
N VAL A 131 13.86 -3.82 -6.59
CA VAL A 131 13.97 -2.43 -7.04
C VAL A 131 13.53 -2.30 -8.48
N LEU A 132 12.57 -1.40 -8.74
CA LEU A 132 12.23 -0.90 -10.06
C LEU A 132 13.06 0.35 -10.34
N CYS A 133 13.84 0.33 -11.39
CA CYS A 133 14.54 1.49 -11.91
C CYS A 133 13.69 2.19 -12.99
N ARG A 134 14.14 3.36 -13.42
CA ARG A 134 13.51 4.14 -14.50
C ARG A 134 13.24 3.28 -15.74
N ASP A 135 14.21 2.48 -16.15
CA ASP A 135 14.12 1.65 -17.36
C ASP A 135 13.02 0.59 -17.23
N ASP A 136 12.89 -0.02 -16.05
CA ASP A 136 11.82 -0.99 -15.75
C ASP A 136 10.44 -0.32 -15.82
N ILE A 137 10.32 0.90 -15.30
CA ILE A 137 9.07 1.67 -15.24
C ILE A 137 8.68 2.19 -16.63
N GLN A 138 9.64 2.61 -17.45
CA GLN A 138 9.42 3.17 -18.79
C GLN A 138 9.38 2.11 -19.89
N ALA A 139 9.66 0.85 -19.58
CA ALA A 139 9.62 -0.23 -20.55
C ALA A 139 8.29 -0.26 -21.34
N SER A 140 8.36 -0.51 -22.64
CA SER A 140 7.18 -0.46 -23.51
C SER A 140 6.23 -1.63 -23.28
N SER A 141 6.75 -2.80 -22.87
CA SER A 141 5.97 -4.01 -22.64
C SER A 141 5.33 -3.99 -21.25
N SER A 142 4.02 -4.22 -21.22
CA SER A 142 3.27 -4.44 -19.98
C SER A 142 3.68 -5.74 -19.31
N GLU A 143 3.96 -6.79 -20.10
CA GLU A 143 4.42 -8.10 -19.63
C GLU A 143 5.75 -7.99 -18.90
N PHE A 144 6.72 -7.27 -19.49
CA PHE A 144 8.01 -7.03 -18.86
C PHE A 144 7.85 -6.33 -17.51
N PHE A 145 7.00 -5.31 -17.44
CA PHE A 145 6.74 -4.59 -16.19
C PHE A 145 6.09 -5.50 -15.14
N GLU A 146 5.14 -6.33 -15.55
CA GLU A 146 4.49 -7.32 -14.69
C GLU A 146 5.50 -8.36 -14.17
N ASP A 147 6.36 -8.91 -15.03
CA ASP A 147 7.43 -9.83 -14.65
C ASP A 147 8.37 -9.21 -13.62
N ARG A 148 8.70 -7.92 -13.80
CA ARG A 148 9.53 -7.19 -12.82
C ARG A 148 8.85 -7.07 -11.46
N LEU A 149 7.53 -6.79 -11.42
CA LEU A 149 6.77 -6.76 -10.17
C LEU A 149 6.69 -8.14 -9.51
N LEU A 150 6.39 -9.18 -10.29
CA LEU A 150 6.30 -10.55 -9.79
C LEU A 150 7.66 -11.06 -9.31
N GLY A 151 8.75 -10.66 -9.96
CA GLY A 151 10.11 -10.95 -9.54
C GLY A 151 10.50 -10.41 -8.17
N MET A 152 9.74 -9.47 -7.60
CA MET A 152 9.96 -8.96 -6.24
C MET A 152 9.50 -9.93 -5.14
N PHE A 153 8.65 -10.89 -5.46
CA PHE A 153 8.19 -11.88 -4.48
C PHE A 153 9.31 -12.87 -4.16
N ARG A 154 9.83 -12.79 -2.93
CA ARG A 154 10.87 -13.71 -2.45
C ARG A 154 10.34 -15.11 -2.18
N HIS A 155 9.09 -15.18 -1.75
CA HIS A 155 8.36 -16.40 -1.45
C HIS A 155 7.02 -16.33 -2.15
N SER A 156 6.76 -17.29 -3.00
CA SER A 156 5.48 -17.48 -3.65
C SER A 156 4.96 -18.86 -3.32
N PHE A 157 3.67 -18.96 -3.11
CA PHE A 157 2.95 -20.22 -2.98
C PHE A 157 1.62 -20.08 -3.73
N PRO A 158 1.00 -21.20 -4.17
CA PRO A 158 -0.27 -21.15 -4.87
C PRO A 158 -1.30 -20.40 -4.03
N CYS A 159 -1.86 -19.35 -4.59
CA CYS A 159 -2.87 -18.51 -3.99
C CYS A 159 -4.00 -18.32 -4.99
N GLN A 160 -5.22 -18.37 -4.54
CA GLN A 160 -6.42 -18.06 -5.32
C GLN A 160 -7.43 -17.42 -4.38
N LEU A 161 -7.43 -16.10 -4.36
CA LEU A 161 -8.35 -15.35 -3.50
C LEU A 161 -9.77 -15.41 -4.06
N SER A 162 -10.73 -15.71 -3.21
CA SER A 162 -12.15 -15.57 -3.53
C SER A 162 -12.53 -14.08 -3.55
N GLN A 163 -13.68 -13.76 -4.18
CA GLN A 163 -14.20 -12.39 -4.17
C GLN A 163 -14.42 -11.88 -2.75
N GLU A 164 -14.93 -12.73 -1.85
CA GLU A 164 -15.11 -12.40 -0.44
C GLU A 164 -13.79 -12.02 0.23
N GLN A 165 -12.72 -12.78 0.01
CA GLN A 165 -11.40 -12.46 0.54
C GLN A 165 -10.84 -11.16 -0.02
N ILE A 166 -11.05 -10.89 -1.31
CA ILE A 166 -10.65 -9.62 -1.95
C ILE A 166 -11.39 -8.45 -1.30
N ASP A 167 -12.70 -8.58 -1.10
CA ASP A 167 -13.53 -7.52 -0.49
C ASP A 167 -13.13 -7.30 0.98
N ARG A 168 -12.76 -8.37 1.72
CA ARG A 168 -12.22 -8.25 3.08
C ARG A 168 -10.88 -7.51 3.10
N ILE A 169 -9.96 -7.82 2.18
CA ILE A 169 -8.69 -7.11 2.06
C ILE A 169 -8.94 -5.63 1.75
N ARG A 170 -9.81 -5.34 0.79
CA ARG A 170 -10.19 -3.96 0.45
C ARG A 170 -10.72 -3.20 1.66
N TYR A 171 -11.61 -3.82 2.42
CA TYR A 171 -12.17 -3.24 3.64
C TYR A 171 -11.09 -2.93 4.69
N HIS A 172 -10.12 -3.83 4.90
CA HIS A 172 -9.04 -3.61 5.86
C HIS A 172 -8.05 -2.53 5.40
N LEU A 173 -7.80 -2.43 4.10
CA LEU A 173 -6.88 -1.44 3.55
C LEU A 173 -7.51 -0.06 3.43
N TYR A 174 -8.74 -0.02 2.96
CA TYR A 174 -9.51 1.21 2.77
C TYR A 174 -11.01 0.91 2.92
N PRO A 175 -11.56 1.09 4.11
CA PRO A 175 -12.97 0.85 4.35
C PRO A 175 -13.84 1.79 3.50
N GLU A 176 -14.56 1.22 2.55
CA GLU A 176 -15.54 1.92 1.71
C GLU A 176 -16.94 1.41 2.04
N LEU A 177 -17.86 2.30 2.35
CA LEU A 177 -19.27 1.97 2.39
C LEU A 177 -19.85 2.03 0.97
N ARG A 178 -20.14 0.88 0.37
CA ARG A 178 -20.84 0.81 -0.91
C ARG A 178 -22.32 0.72 -0.69
N ILE A 179 -23.04 1.78 -1.03
CA ILE A 179 -24.50 1.79 -1.06
C ILE A 179 -24.92 1.34 -2.47
N ASN A 180 -25.52 0.17 -2.57
CA ASN A 180 -26.07 -0.33 -3.83
C ASN A 180 -27.51 0.19 -3.95
N PRO A 181 -27.80 1.17 -4.82
CA PRO A 181 -29.13 1.79 -4.88
C PRO A 181 -30.21 0.84 -5.40
N GLU A 182 -29.82 -0.26 -6.07
CA GLU A 182 -30.77 -1.21 -6.68
C GLU A 182 -31.32 -2.28 -5.71
N SER A 183 -30.68 -2.51 -4.57
CA SER A 183 -31.07 -3.62 -3.69
C SER A 183 -32.10 -3.26 -2.62
N GLY A 184 -32.38 -2.00 -2.38
CA GLY A 184 -33.30 -1.56 -1.30
C GLY A 184 -32.98 -2.13 0.09
N GLN A 185 -32.00 -2.99 0.15
CA GLN A 185 -31.46 -3.58 1.37
C GLN A 185 -30.12 -2.92 1.64
N PHE A 186 -30.05 -2.22 2.75
CA PHE A 186 -28.78 -1.89 3.37
C PHE A 186 -28.11 -3.23 3.68
N GLY A 187 -27.15 -3.66 2.85
CA GLY A 187 -26.26 -4.76 3.18
C GLY A 187 -25.35 -4.34 4.32
N LEU A 188 -25.94 -4.18 5.48
CA LEU A 188 -25.23 -4.23 6.74
C LEU A 188 -24.65 -5.65 6.79
N PHE A 189 -23.36 -5.78 6.53
CA PHE A 189 -22.65 -6.97 6.99
C PHE A 189 -23.04 -7.16 8.44
N HIS A 190 -23.57 -8.32 8.77
CA HIS A 190 -24.05 -8.61 10.12
C HIS A 190 -22.96 -8.21 11.11
N GLU A 191 -23.27 -7.25 11.99
CA GLU A 191 -22.39 -6.73 13.04
C GLU A 191 -21.82 -7.83 13.95
N GLU A 192 -22.44 -9.01 13.94
CA GLU A 192 -22.12 -10.12 14.85
C GLU A 192 -20.83 -10.88 14.52
N GLN A 193 -20.19 -10.65 13.36
CA GLN A 193 -18.95 -11.38 12.97
C GLN A 193 -17.73 -10.48 12.73
N MET A 194 -17.85 -9.20 12.97
CA MET A 194 -16.72 -8.30 12.88
C MET A 194 -16.04 -8.18 14.25
N PRO A 195 -14.75 -8.49 14.38
CA PRO A 195 -14.06 -8.11 15.60
C PRO A 195 -14.22 -6.59 15.75
N ALA A 196 -14.58 -6.15 16.95
CA ALA A 196 -14.76 -4.74 17.31
C ALA A 196 -13.42 -3.96 17.21
N LEU A 197 -12.84 -3.96 16.04
CA LEU A 197 -11.72 -3.10 15.67
C LEU A 197 -12.34 -1.77 15.26
N GLY A 198 -12.12 -0.76 16.07
CA GLY A 198 -12.58 0.63 15.99
C GLY A 198 -12.55 1.33 14.62
N ILE A 199 -13.08 0.71 13.59
CA ILE A 199 -13.10 1.20 12.20
C ILE A 199 -14.15 2.31 12.08
N GLY A 200 -15.27 2.19 12.76
CA GLY A 200 -16.23 3.31 12.92
C GLY A 200 -15.56 4.53 13.55
N LYS A 201 -14.73 4.31 14.58
CA LYS A 201 -13.92 5.38 15.18
C LYS A 201 -12.84 5.97 14.25
N ILE A 202 -12.29 5.19 13.32
CA ILE A 202 -11.28 5.70 12.37
C ILE A 202 -11.92 6.61 11.32
N MET A 203 -13.10 6.27 10.81
CA MET A 203 -13.85 7.16 9.90
C MET A 203 -14.29 8.43 10.64
N ASP A 204 -14.81 8.30 11.84
CA ASP A 204 -15.20 9.43 12.69
C ASP A 204 -13.98 10.30 13.04
N LEU A 205 -12.83 9.72 13.33
CA LEU A 205 -11.59 10.45 13.62
C LEU A 205 -11.06 11.24 12.42
N GLN A 206 -11.13 10.70 11.21
CA GLN A 206 -10.73 11.42 10.00
C GLN A 206 -11.71 12.55 9.68
N GLN A 207 -13.01 12.31 9.81
CA GLN A 207 -14.04 13.31 9.65
C GLN A 207 -13.93 14.39 10.74
N GLU A 208 -13.68 14.01 11.99
CA GLU A 208 -13.46 14.93 13.10
C GLU A 208 -12.16 15.76 12.92
N GLN A 209 -11.07 15.14 12.46
CA GLN A 209 -9.83 15.85 12.14
C GLN A 209 -10.01 16.83 10.98
N LEU A 210 -10.77 16.45 9.93
CA LEU A 210 -11.13 17.34 8.83
C LEU A 210 -11.97 18.51 9.34
N ALA A 211 -13.00 18.24 10.15
CA ALA A 211 -13.84 19.25 10.76
C ALA A 211 -13.04 20.24 11.61
N ARG A 212 -12.14 19.73 12.47
CA ARG A 212 -11.25 20.55 13.32
C ARG A 212 -10.22 21.34 12.51
N SER A 213 -9.75 20.83 11.37
CA SER A 213 -8.78 21.51 10.51
C SER A 213 -9.40 22.62 9.66
N MET A 214 -10.73 22.68 9.54
CA MET A 214 -11.40 23.62 8.65
C MET A 214 -11.34 25.07 9.10
N GLY A 215 -11.10 25.38 10.37
CA GLY A 215 -11.01 26.76 10.86
C GLY A 215 -12.17 27.68 10.46
N GLY A 216 -12.15 28.94 10.79
CA GLY A 216 -13.15 29.90 10.38
C GLY A 216 -12.99 30.35 8.92
N GLY A 217 -14.10 30.48 8.18
CA GLY A 217 -14.11 30.98 6.79
C GLY A 217 -14.97 30.14 5.84
N HIS A 218 -15.20 30.67 4.61
CA HIS A 218 -15.94 29.93 3.59
C HIS A 218 -15.08 28.78 3.04
N ARG A 219 -15.63 27.57 3.05
CA ARG A 219 -14.97 26.35 2.56
C ARG A 219 -15.88 25.61 1.58
N VAL A 220 -15.29 25.02 0.57
CA VAL A 220 -15.97 24.16 -0.39
C VAL A 220 -15.47 22.73 -0.17
N ILE A 221 -16.38 21.83 0.20
CA ILE A 221 -16.06 20.42 0.41
C ILE A 221 -16.51 19.65 -0.82
N HIS A 222 -15.55 19.11 -1.56
CA HIS A 222 -15.80 18.22 -2.67
C HIS A 222 -15.78 16.76 -2.20
N GLY A 223 -16.73 15.98 -2.66
CA GLY A 223 -16.79 14.54 -2.40
C GLY A 223 -18.02 13.93 -3.06
N VAL A 224 -17.96 12.61 -3.27
CA VAL A 224 -19.07 11.86 -3.90
C VAL A 224 -20.34 11.94 -3.02
N ALA A 225 -21.50 11.75 -3.62
CA ALA A 225 -22.76 11.69 -2.85
C ALA A 225 -22.66 10.57 -1.79
N GLY A 226 -23.08 10.86 -0.56
CA GLY A 226 -23.02 9.90 0.56
C GLY A 226 -21.66 9.81 1.29
N SER A 227 -20.64 10.60 0.94
CA SER A 227 -19.33 10.58 1.60
C SER A 227 -19.27 11.24 3.00
N GLY A 228 -20.43 11.50 3.64
CA GLY A 228 -20.48 12.09 4.99
C GLY A 228 -20.21 13.59 5.05
N LYS A 229 -20.22 14.31 3.91
CA LYS A 229 -20.00 15.77 3.87
C LYS A 229 -20.88 16.57 4.83
N THR A 230 -22.13 16.15 4.97
CA THR A 230 -23.11 16.80 5.86
C THR A 230 -22.75 16.62 7.33
N MET A 231 -22.17 15.50 7.72
CA MET A 231 -21.71 15.24 9.10
C MET A 231 -20.53 16.13 9.51
N ILE A 232 -19.75 16.61 8.55
CA ILE A 232 -18.61 17.50 8.81
C ILE A 232 -19.06 18.96 9.00
N LEU A 233 -20.27 19.30 8.52
CA LEU A 233 -20.82 20.66 8.52
C LEU A 233 -21.77 20.95 9.70
N ILE A 234 -22.08 19.95 10.52
CA ILE A 234 -22.90 20.07 11.73
C ILE A 234 -22.00 20.13 12.96
#